data_4edfad1d4a07a221461e650d107c0146
#
_entry.id   4edfad1d4a07a221461e650d107c0146
#
_cell.length_a   1.000
_cell.length_b   1.000
_cell.length_c   1.000
_cell.angle_alpha   90.00
_cell.angle_beta   90.00
_cell.angle_gamma   90.00
#
_symmetry.space_group_name_H-M   'P 1'
#
loop_
_entity.id
_entity.type
_entity.pdbx_description
1 polymer ?
#
loop_
_entity_poly.entity_id
_entity_poly.type
_entity_poly.pdbx_seq_one_letter_code
_entity_poly.pdbx_strand_id
1 'polypeptide(L)'
;MKHFSKLFTELDSSTSTIAKVDALQRYFGLAAPQDAAWAVYFLSGGKPRQVVKTATLRKLACEVAGIEDWLFEESYEAVGDLAETIAYILPLDFVPSDLGLADWLENRLLPLRGLPEDLVAARVQAYWRELDSQGRFLLVKLVGGGFRVGVSKLLVQRALAAHSGVDAKRIAQRMMGYMDAKTMPTTAKYEALIENLPGGLADIHDAGQPYPFFLAHQLDVPEGALDAKLGSVAAWQVEWKYDGIRGQVIKRAGQVWIWSRGEELMTERFPEIVALAQPLPDGTVLDGEILVWTSVADSLQSPDGRPASFALLQQRVGRKTLGKKILADAPVTFMAYDLLEFAGQDLRAAPQQQRRQALEQLLTGSRLKISPVERLVSWQEFAILRTESRQRGVEGFMLKRLDAAYGTGRSKADGLWWKWKIEPMTIDCVLIYAQAGHGRRASLYTDYTFAVWNRAPRDADEAAAVIKAIEARQSAAPDALQLVSFAKAYSGLTDAEFAQIDSIIRKTTLEKFGPVRSVRPSLVFELGFEGINRSPRHKSGIAVRFPRMLRIRNDKPLHEANTLDDLNVLLNL
;
A
#
# COMPACT_ATOMS: atom_id res chain seq x y z
N MET A 1 17.36 6.24 -24.92
CA MET A 1 17.15 7.03 -23.67
C MET A 1 15.99 8.03 -23.81
N LYS A 2 15.95 8.83 -24.88
CA LYS A 2 14.96 9.93 -25.09
C LYS A 2 13.49 9.52 -24.94
N HIS A 3 13.06 8.41 -25.55
CA HIS A 3 11.67 7.94 -25.41
C HIS A 3 11.30 7.56 -23.99
N PHE A 4 12.23 6.96 -23.24
CA PHE A 4 11.97 6.56 -21.87
C PHE A 4 12.01 7.74 -20.89
N SER A 5 12.86 8.76 -21.11
CA SER A 5 12.84 9.98 -20.30
C SER A 5 11.55 10.78 -20.48
N LYS A 6 11.03 10.84 -21.72
CA LYS A 6 9.73 11.44 -22.00
C LYS A 6 8.59 10.68 -21.28
N LEU A 7 8.58 9.34 -21.36
CA LEU A 7 7.64 8.52 -20.61
C LEU A 7 7.72 8.81 -19.10
N PHE A 8 8.94 8.85 -18.55
CA PHE A 8 9.15 9.12 -17.13
C PHE A 8 8.51 10.45 -16.71
N THR A 9 8.75 11.51 -17.48
CA THR A 9 8.16 12.84 -17.21
C THR A 9 6.63 12.82 -17.30
N GLU A 10 6.03 12.13 -18.28
CA GLU A 10 4.58 11.98 -18.40
C GLU A 10 3.99 11.23 -17.21
N LEU A 11 4.66 10.19 -16.72
CA LEU A 11 4.21 9.40 -15.57
C LEU A 11 4.32 10.18 -14.25
N ASP A 12 5.37 10.97 -14.09
CA ASP A 12 5.62 11.74 -12.88
C ASP A 12 4.67 12.95 -12.76
N SER A 13 4.37 13.60 -13.89
CA SER A 13 3.49 14.77 -13.94
C SER A 13 2.00 14.44 -13.76
N SER A 14 1.57 13.18 -13.83
CA SER A 14 0.16 12.79 -13.77
C SER A 14 -0.17 11.98 -12.53
N THR A 15 -1.32 12.28 -11.89
CA THR A 15 -1.94 11.44 -10.86
C THR A 15 -3.03 10.52 -11.42
N SER A 16 -3.46 10.74 -12.68
CA SER A 16 -4.51 9.97 -13.35
C SER A 16 -4.01 8.57 -13.75
N THR A 17 -4.65 7.54 -13.22
CA THR A 17 -4.39 6.14 -13.59
C THR A 17 -4.57 5.89 -15.10
N ILE A 18 -5.62 6.46 -15.70
CA ILE A 18 -5.91 6.30 -17.13
C ILE A 18 -4.80 6.94 -17.96
N ALA A 19 -4.44 8.20 -17.67
CA ALA A 19 -3.38 8.90 -18.38
C ALA A 19 -2.02 8.16 -18.29
N LYS A 20 -1.72 7.55 -17.14
CA LYS A 20 -0.51 6.72 -16.98
C LYS A 20 -0.55 5.45 -17.83
N VAL A 21 -1.68 4.75 -17.88
CA VAL A 21 -1.83 3.57 -18.73
C VAL A 21 -1.69 3.94 -20.21
N ASP A 22 -2.29 5.04 -20.65
CA ASP A 22 -2.20 5.51 -22.03
C ASP A 22 -0.76 5.90 -22.40
N ALA A 23 -0.03 6.57 -21.50
CA ALA A 23 1.37 6.91 -21.73
C ALA A 23 2.26 5.66 -21.85
N LEU A 24 2.06 4.68 -20.99
CA LEU A 24 2.75 3.38 -21.04
C LEU A 24 2.42 2.63 -22.33
N GLN A 25 1.16 2.57 -22.74
CA GLN A 25 0.72 1.90 -23.97
C GLN A 25 1.37 2.53 -25.20
N ARG A 26 1.37 3.86 -25.30
CA ARG A 26 2.07 4.57 -26.39
C ARG A 26 3.56 4.23 -26.43
N TYR A 27 4.21 4.21 -25.27
CA TYR A 27 5.62 3.87 -25.17
C TYR A 27 5.90 2.46 -25.66
N PHE A 28 5.14 1.45 -25.22
CA PHE A 28 5.30 0.06 -25.66
C PHE A 28 5.04 -0.12 -27.16
N GLY A 29 4.21 0.73 -27.76
CA GLY A 29 3.99 0.74 -29.21
C GLY A 29 5.12 1.36 -30.03
N LEU A 30 6.01 2.16 -29.42
CA LEU A 30 7.09 2.89 -30.09
C LEU A 30 8.49 2.35 -29.75
N ALA A 31 8.66 1.75 -28.57
CA ALA A 31 9.95 1.30 -28.08
C ALA A 31 10.41 0.02 -28.78
N ALA A 32 11.71 -0.07 -29.04
CA ALA A 32 12.30 -1.33 -29.43
C ALA A 32 12.09 -2.40 -28.35
N PRO A 33 11.88 -3.69 -28.70
CA PRO A 33 11.57 -4.73 -27.72
C PRO A 33 12.57 -4.83 -26.55
N GLN A 34 13.85 -4.59 -26.80
CA GLN A 34 14.88 -4.58 -25.75
C GLN A 34 14.70 -3.40 -24.78
N ASP A 35 14.37 -2.21 -25.29
CA ASP A 35 14.07 -1.03 -24.49
C ASP A 35 12.80 -1.25 -23.66
N ALA A 36 11.77 -1.86 -24.26
CA ALA A 36 10.53 -2.23 -23.60
C ALA A 36 10.76 -3.24 -22.47
N ALA A 37 11.65 -4.22 -22.68
CA ALA A 37 12.04 -5.20 -21.65
C ALA A 37 12.59 -4.52 -20.38
N TRP A 38 13.51 -3.57 -20.56
CA TRP A 38 14.07 -2.79 -19.44
C TRP A 38 13.05 -1.85 -18.80
N ALA A 39 12.20 -1.22 -19.61
CA ALA A 39 11.13 -0.38 -19.09
C ALA A 39 10.16 -1.17 -18.19
N VAL A 40 9.71 -2.35 -18.62
CA VAL A 40 8.90 -3.26 -17.81
C VAL A 40 9.60 -3.61 -16.50
N TYR A 41 10.88 -3.95 -16.56
CA TYR A 41 11.67 -4.28 -15.37
C TYR A 41 11.67 -3.14 -14.34
N PHE A 42 12.03 -1.91 -14.74
CA PHE A 42 12.10 -0.78 -13.82
C PHE A 42 10.73 -0.34 -13.28
N LEU A 43 9.77 -0.20 -14.17
CA LEU A 43 8.43 0.28 -13.82
C LEU A 43 7.65 -0.72 -12.95
N SER A 44 7.99 -2.01 -13.04
CA SER A 44 7.44 -3.05 -12.17
C SER A 44 8.17 -3.22 -10.83
N GLY A 45 9.14 -2.34 -10.53
CA GLY A 45 9.86 -2.32 -9.25
C GLY A 45 11.23 -2.99 -9.25
N GLY A 46 11.68 -3.48 -10.40
CA GLY A 46 13.07 -3.94 -10.58
C GLY A 46 14.06 -2.81 -10.32
N LYS A 47 15.19 -3.13 -9.69
CA LYS A 47 16.25 -2.15 -9.42
C LYS A 47 17.57 -2.72 -9.88
N PRO A 48 18.32 -2.02 -10.73
CA PRO A 48 19.72 -2.33 -10.92
C PRO A 48 20.44 -2.08 -9.59
N ARG A 49 21.51 -2.80 -9.35
CA ARG A 49 22.38 -2.46 -8.23
C ARG A 49 22.98 -1.08 -8.48
N GLN A 50 23.16 -0.30 -7.42
CA GLN A 50 23.82 1.00 -7.50
C GLN A 50 25.18 0.85 -8.21
N VAL A 51 25.37 1.63 -9.25
CA VAL A 51 26.58 1.56 -10.10
C VAL A 51 27.56 2.66 -9.71
N VAL A 52 27.06 3.85 -9.36
CA VAL A 52 27.86 5.00 -8.94
C VAL A 52 27.36 5.46 -7.56
N LYS A 53 28.31 5.78 -6.66
CA LYS A 53 27.97 6.30 -5.33
C LYS A 53 27.35 7.70 -5.45
N THR A 54 26.35 7.98 -4.64
CA THR A 54 25.67 9.28 -4.59
C THR A 54 26.64 10.42 -4.32
N ALA A 55 27.61 10.22 -3.42
CA ALA A 55 28.64 11.21 -3.12
C ALA A 55 29.52 11.54 -4.33
N THR A 56 29.87 10.54 -5.13
CA THR A 56 30.64 10.73 -6.39
C THR A 56 29.83 11.54 -7.40
N LEU A 57 28.54 11.24 -7.59
CA LEU A 57 27.68 12.01 -8.51
C LEU A 57 27.57 13.47 -8.11
N ARG A 58 27.42 13.74 -6.81
CA ARG A 58 27.35 15.09 -6.26
C ARG A 58 28.66 15.85 -6.51
N LYS A 59 29.80 15.28 -6.12
CA LYS A 59 31.12 15.89 -6.34
C LYS A 59 31.34 16.25 -7.80
N LEU A 60 31.07 15.29 -8.70
CA LEU A 60 31.21 15.50 -10.15
C LEU A 60 30.27 16.60 -10.67
N ALA A 61 29.05 16.69 -10.15
CA ALA A 61 28.12 17.73 -10.57
C ALA A 61 28.60 19.12 -10.14
N CYS A 62 29.14 19.28 -8.92
CA CYS A 62 29.76 20.52 -8.47
C CYS A 62 30.95 20.91 -9.35
N GLU A 63 31.83 19.97 -9.66
CA GLU A 63 33.00 20.20 -10.52
C GLU A 63 32.60 20.64 -11.94
N VAL A 64 31.63 19.96 -12.56
CA VAL A 64 31.17 20.28 -13.93
C VAL A 64 30.39 21.60 -13.97
N ALA A 65 29.63 21.91 -12.95
CA ALA A 65 28.84 23.15 -12.84
C ALA A 65 29.69 24.35 -12.38
N GLY A 66 30.90 24.10 -11.83
CA GLY A 66 31.76 25.14 -11.29
C GLY A 66 31.18 25.83 -10.04
N ILE A 67 30.43 25.08 -9.20
CA ILE A 67 29.81 25.61 -7.99
C ILE A 67 30.40 24.97 -6.73
N GLU A 68 30.38 25.73 -5.65
CA GLU A 68 30.84 25.29 -4.33
C GLU A 68 29.82 24.32 -3.67
N ASP A 69 30.31 23.43 -2.82
CA ASP A 69 29.49 22.42 -2.13
C ASP A 69 28.31 23.01 -1.35
N TRP A 70 28.50 24.15 -0.70
CA TRP A 70 27.42 24.80 0.05
C TRP A 70 26.26 25.25 -0.84
N LEU A 71 26.57 25.74 -2.06
CA LEU A 71 25.54 26.18 -3.00
C LEU A 71 24.79 24.98 -3.59
N PHE A 72 25.47 23.84 -3.74
CA PHE A 72 24.81 22.59 -4.11
C PHE A 72 23.84 22.14 -3.01
N GLU A 73 24.22 22.21 -1.71
CA GLU A 73 23.34 21.83 -0.61
C GLU A 73 22.09 22.72 -0.55
N GLU A 74 22.23 24.01 -0.64
CA GLU A 74 21.10 24.95 -0.69
C GLU A 74 20.17 24.64 -1.88
N SER A 75 20.75 24.34 -3.05
CA SER A 75 19.99 23.95 -4.23
C SER A 75 19.26 22.62 -4.02
N TYR A 76 19.92 21.64 -3.40
CA TYR A 76 19.33 20.34 -3.09
C TYR A 76 18.20 20.44 -2.05
N GLU A 77 18.39 21.27 -1.02
CA GLU A 77 17.33 21.52 -0.02
C GLU A 77 16.10 22.20 -0.65
N ALA A 78 16.33 23.13 -1.58
CA ALA A 78 15.24 23.81 -2.30
C ALA A 78 14.47 22.89 -3.26
N VAL A 79 15.16 22.02 -3.97
CA VAL A 79 14.59 21.10 -4.97
C VAL A 79 14.04 19.81 -4.32
N GLY A 80 14.76 19.28 -3.32
CA GLY A 80 14.38 18.06 -2.58
C GLY A 80 14.66 16.74 -3.31
N ASP A 81 15.25 16.75 -4.52
CA ASP A 81 15.62 15.57 -5.28
C ASP A 81 17.01 15.71 -5.92
N LEU A 82 17.89 14.75 -5.63
CA LEU A 82 19.29 14.80 -6.11
C LEU A 82 19.40 14.77 -7.63
N ALA A 83 18.62 13.94 -8.30
CA ALA A 83 18.69 13.80 -9.75
C ALA A 83 18.20 15.07 -10.46
N GLU A 84 17.16 15.68 -9.92
CA GLU A 84 16.62 16.93 -10.41
C GLU A 84 17.58 18.08 -10.17
N THR A 85 18.16 18.18 -8.97
CA THR A 85 19.20 19.18 -8.65
C THR A 85 20.38 19.08 -9.62
N ILE A 86 20.94 17.87 -9.82
CA ILE A 86 22.04 17.66 -10.76
C ILE A 86 21.63 18.07 -12.18
N ALA A 87 20.44 17.68 -12.64
CA ALA A 87 19.96 18.00 -13.99
C ALA A 87 19.82 19.52 -14.22
N TYR A 88 19.50 20.30 -13.19
CA TYR A 88 19.34 21.76 -13.28
C TYR A 88 20.66 22.53 -13.26
N ILE A 89 21.63 22.07 -12.47
CA ILE A 89 22.91 22.81 -12.32
C ILE A 89 23.89 22.54 -13.45
N LEU A 90 23.75 21.41 -14.18
CA LEU A 90 24.67 21.08 -15.26
C LEU A 90 24.48 22.02 -16.47
N PRO A 91 25.58 22.40 -17.17
CA PRO A 91 25.51 23.24 -18.37
C PRO A 91 24.53 22.70 -19.43
N LEU A 92 23.86 23.60 -20.16
CA LEU A 92 22.84 23.25 -21.14
C LEU A 92 23.40 22.75 -22.49
N ASP A 93 24.71 22.85 -22.70
CA ASP A 93 25.37 22.35 -23.89
C ASP A 93 25.44 20.82 -23.87
N PHE A 94 24.92 20.18 -24.90
CA PHE A 94 24.98 18.74 -25.08
C PHE A 94 24.89 18.34 -26.57
N VAL A 95 25.46 17.19 -26.88
CA VAL A 95 25.33 16.54 -28.19
C VAL A 95 24.36 15.37 -28.03
N PRO A 96 23.17 15.40 -28.66
CA PRO A 96 22.17 14.38 -28.45
C PRO A 96 22.65 12.99 -28.84
N SER A 97 22.41 12.01 -27.99
CA SER A 97 22.61 10.58 -28.26
C SER A 97 21.30 9.92 -28.68
N ASP A 98 21.31 9.17 -29.78
CA ASP A 98 20.16 8.41 -30.26
C ASP A 98 20.06 7.00 -29.67
N LEU A 99 20.95 6.64 -28.75
CA LEU A 99 20.97 5.32 -28.13
C LEU A 99 19.69 5.03 -27.33
N GLY A 100 19.23 3.80 -27.46
CA GLY A 100 18.08 3.28 -26.72
C GLY A 100 18.34 3.14 -25.22
N LEU A 101 17.29 2.82 -24.45
CA LEU A 101 17.41 2.57 -23.00
C LEU A 101 18.31 1.36 -22.71
N ALA A 102 18.15 0.29 -23.48
CA ALA A 102 18.94 -0.94 -23.33
C ALA A 102 20.43 -0.69 -23.59
N ASP A 103 20.78 0.02 -24.67
CA ASP A 103 22.18 0.37 -24.95
C ASP A 103 22.81 1.20 -23.85
N TRP A 104 22.08 2.18 -23.32
CA TRP A 104 22.55 2.97 -22.18
C TRP A 104 22.81 2.10 -20.96
N LEU A 105 21.94 1.14 -20.67
CA LEU A 105 22.09 0.26 -19.51
C LEU A 105 23.21 -0.76 -19.71
N GLU A 106 23.12 -1.54 -20.78
CA GLU A 106 23.97 -2.73 -20.98
C GLU A 106 25.40 -2.37 -21.38
N ASN A 107 25.55 -1.36 -22.25
CA ASN A 107 26.84 -1.01 -22.85
C ASN A 107 27.54 0.16 -22.13
N ARG A 108 26.82 0.96 -21.35
CA ARG A 108 27.38 2.16 -20.71
C ARG A 108 27.29 2.15 -19.18
N LEU A 109 26.10 1.94 -18.58
CA LEU A 109 25.92 2.10 -17.13
C LEU A 109 26.37 0.85 -16.35
N LEU A 110 25.94 -0.33 -16.74
CA LEU A 110 26.34 -1.57 -16.05
C LEU A 110 27.85 -1.83 -16.09
N PRO A 111 28.58 -1.54 -17.18
CA PRO A 111 30.03 -1.66 -17.23
C PRO A 111 30.82 -0.69 -16.36
N LEU A 112 30.20 0.36 -15.80
CA LEU A 112 30.85 1.24 -14.82
C LEU A 112 31.16 0.51 -13.51
N ARG A 113 30.46 -0.58 -13.26
CA ARG A 113 30.57 -1.32 -12.01
C ARG A 113 31.95 -1.96 -11.86
N GLY A 114 32.62 -1.63 -10.73
CA GLY A 114 33.95 -2.18 -10.44
C GLY A 114 35.11 -1.46 -11.14
N LEU A 115 34.83 -0.40 -11.91
CA LEU A 115 35.88 0.45 -12.46
C LEU A 115 36.48 1.38 -11.38
N PRO A 116 37.73 1.82 -11.54
CA PRO A 116 38.35 2.88 -10.75
C PRO A 116 37.52 4.17 -10.78
N GLU A 117 37.55 4.92 -9.68
CA GLU A 117 36.66 6.08 -9.49
C GLU A 117 36.92 7.20 -10.52
N ASP A 118 38.16 7.42 -10.91
CA ASP A 118 38.56 8.36 -11.95
C ASP A 118 37.99 8.02 -13.33
N LEU A 119 37.98 6.74 -13.70
CA LEU A 119 37.37 6.26 -14.94
C LEU A 119 35.83 6.38 -14.88
N VAL A 120 35.21 6.08 -13.74
CA VAL A 120 33.78 6.29 -13.55
C VAL A 120 33.44 7.76 -13.72
N ALA A 121 34.22 8.66 -13.08
CA ALA A 121 34.04 10.09 -13.17
C ALA A 121 34.11 10.60 -14.61
N ALA A 122 35.18 10.24 -15.35
CA ALA A 122 35.34 10.64 -16.72
C ALA A 122 34.19 10.17 -17.64
N ARG A 123 33.73 8.92 -17.46
CA ARG A 123 32.61 8.38 -18.26
C ARG A 123 31.28 9.06 -17.91
N VAL A 124 30.98 9.28 -16.64
CA VAL A 124 29.74 9.97 -16.21
C VAL A 124 29.68 11.39 -16.76
N GLN A 125 30.80 12.13 -16.70
CA GLN A 125 30.88 13.47 -17.31
C GLN A 125 30.66 13.44 -18.83
N ALA A 126 31.25 12.48 -19.53
CA ALA A 126 31.01 12.29 -20.97
C ALA A 126 29.51 11.99 -21.25
N TYR A 127 28.88 11.13 -20.45
CA TYR A 127 27.47 10.79 -20.62
C TYR A 127 26.55 11.99 -20.38
N TRP A 128 26.85 12.88 -19.41
CA TRP A 128 26.07 14.09 -19.21
C TRP A 128 26.11 15.04 -20.42
N ARG A 129 27.21 15.03 -21.18
CA ARG A 129 27.34 15.83 -22.42
C ARG A 129 26.55 15.26 -23.59
N GLU A 130 26.08 14.02 -23.50
CA GLU A 130 25.27 13.37 -24.53
C GLU A 130 23.76 13.42 -24.25
N LEU A 131 23.35 13.98 -23.09
CA LEU A 131 21.98 13.97 -22.63
C LEU A 131 21.47 15.40 -22.34
N ASP A 132 20.20 15.63 -22.71
CA ASP A 132 19.45 16.78 -22.26
C ASP A 132 19.12 16.71 -20.75
N SER A 133 18.52 17.73 -20.20
CA SER A 133 18.17 17.80 -18.77
C SER A 133 17.32 16.59 -18.32
N GLN A 134 16.34 16.15 -19.13
CA GLN A 134 15.49 14.99 -18.81
C GLN A 134 16.29 13.67 -18.83
N GLY A 135 17.17 13.52 -19.82
CA GLY A 135 18.06 12.37 -19.92
C GLY A 135 19.06 12.29 -18.75
N ARG A 136 19.61 13.44 -18.32
CA ARG A 136 20.51 13.55 -17.15
C ARG A 136 19.81 13.18 -15.85
N PHE A 137 18.61 13.71 -15.66
CA PHE A 137 17.76 13.34 -14.54
C PHE A 137 17.53 11.83 -14.48
N LEU A 138 17.10 11.24 -15.58
CA LEU A 138 16.84 9.80 -15.68
C LEU A 138 18.12 8.98 -15.44
N LEU A 139 19.27 9.40 -16.01
CA LEU A 139 20.55 8.73 -15.81
C LEU A 139 20.93 8.66 -14.34
N VAL A 140 20.81 9.78 -13.60
CA VAL A 140 21.10 9.82 -12.16
C VAL A 140 20.18 8.89 -11.38
N LYS A 141 18.88 8.81 -11.73
CA LYS A 141 17.93 7.85 -11.13
C LYS A 141 18.33 6.40 -11.39
N LEU A 142 18.77 6.08 -12.60
CA LEU A 142 19.19 4.72 -12.99
C LEU A 142 20.47 4.29 -12.28
N VAL A 143 21.50 5.14 -12.22
CA VAL A 143 22.78 4.80 -11.58
C VAL A 143 22.71 4.83 -10.05
N GLY A 144 21.87 5.67 -9.47
CA GLY A 144 21.66 5.79 -8.04
C GLY A 144 20.74 4.72 -7.45
N GLY A 145 20.04 3.93 -8.27
CA GLY A 145 19.13 2.87 -7.84
C GLY A 145 17.79 3.35 -7.24
N GLY A 146 17.49 4.64 -7.34
CA GLY A 146 16.30 5.29 -6.79
C GLY A 146 15.21 5.54 -7.81
N PHE A 147 14.67 4.50 -8.46
CA PHE A 147 13.66 4.64 -9.50
C PHE A 147 12.25 4.55 -8.91
N ARG A 148 11.58 5.68 -8.71
CA ARG A 148 10.17 5.76 -8.29
C ARG A 148 9.47 6.82 -9.12
N VAL A 149 8.38 6.42 -9.82
CA VAL A 149 7.61 7.30 -10.71
C VAL A 149 6.10 7.17 -10.48
N GLY A 150 5.72 6.66 -9.29
CA GLY A 150 4.31 6.51 -8.93
C GLY A 150 3.54 5.55 -9.86
N VAL A 151 4.20 4.53 -10.39
CA VAL A 151 3.62 3.45 -11.20
C VAL A 151 3.67 2.14 -10.41
N SER A 152 2.53 1.46 -10.32
CA SER A 152 2.46 0.12 -9.74
C SER A 152 2.67 -0.95 -10.81
N LYS A 153 3.09 -2.16 -10.39
CA LYS A 153 3.16 -3.33 -11.26
C LYS A 153 1.84 -3.58 -12.00
N LEU A 154 0.71 -3.37 -11.32
CA LEU A 154 -0.62 -3.52 -11.90
C LEU A 154 -0.87 -2.55 -13.08
N LEU A 155 -0.38 -1.31 -13.00
CA LEU A 155 -0.51 -0.36 -14.12
C LEU A 155 0.30 -0.79 -15.33
N VAL A 156 1.50 -1.33 -15.12
CA VAL A 156 2.32 -1.90 -16.20
C VAL A 156 1.61 -3.07 -16.86
N GLN A 157 1.03 -3.97 -16.06
CA GLN A 157 0.25 -5.11 -16.57
C GLN A 157 -0.94 -4.66 -17.42
N ARG A 158 -1.70 -3.67 -16.95
CA ARG A 158 -2.84 -3.09 -17.71
C ARG A 158 -2.38 -2.45 -19.02
N ALA A 159 -1.27 -1.74 -19.01
CA ALA A 159 -0.73 -1.11 -20.21
C ALA A 159 -0.22 -2.15 -21.24
N LEU A 160 0.46 -3.20 -20.77
CA LEU A 160 0.88 -4.31 -21.64
C LEU A 160 -0.32 -5.04 -22.22
N ALA A 161 -1.37 -5.29 -21.43
CA ALA A 161 -2.62 -5.90 -21.88
C ALA A 161 -3.31 -5.04 -22.95
N ALA A 162 -3.41 -3.72 -22.73
CA ALA A 162 -3.99 -2.78 -23.69
C ALA A 162 -3.17 -2.69 -24.99
N HIS A 163 -1.83 -2.82 -24.89
CA HIS A 163 -0.94 -2.80 -26.04
C HIS A 163 -1.02 -4.09 -26.87
N SER A 164 -1.03 -5.26 -26.21
CA SER A 164 -0.89 -6.56 -26.87
C SER A 164 -2.21 -7.27 -27.16
N GLY A 165 -3.32 -6.84 -26.52
CA GLY A 165 -4.59 -7.56 -26.54
C GLY A 165 -4.62 -8.83 -25.67
N VAL A 166 -3.53 -9.13 -24.94
CA VAL A 166 -3.47 -10.25 -23.99
C VAL A 166 -4.16 -9.84 -22.68
N ASP A 167 -4.94 -10.75 -22.08
CA ASP A 167 -5.60 -10.49 -20.80
C ASP A 167 -4.60 -10.08 -19.69
N ALA A 168 -4.93 -9.06 -18.91
CA ALA A 168 -4.05 -8.50 -17.88
C ALA A 168 -3.65 -9.52 -16.81
N LYS A 169 -4.49 -10.50 -16.49
CA LYS A 169 -4.19 -11.56 -15.53
C LYS A 169 -3.19 -12.57 -16.12
N ARG A 170 -3.27 -12.83 -17.41
CA ARG A 170 -2.28 -13.64 -18.14
C ARG A 170 -0.92 -12.93 -18.15
N ILE A 171 -0.88 -11.63 -18.44
CA ILE A 171 0.32 -10.81 -18.31
C ILE A 171 0.90 -10.90 -16.89
N ALA A 172 0.05 -10.79 -15.86
CA ALA A 172 0.48 -10.87 -14.46
C ALA A 172 1.16 -12.21 -14.12
N GLN A 173 0.64 -13.32 -14.64
CA GLN A 173 1.24 -14.65 -14.49
C GLN A 173 2.59 -14.77 -15.20
N ARG A 174 2.66 -14.33 -16.46
CA ARG A 174 3.90 -14.34 -17.25
C ARG A 174 4.99 -13.44 -16.65
N MET A 175 4.60 -12.42 -15.88
CA MET A 175 5.51 -11.54 -15.14
C MET A 175 6.06 -12.15 -13.84
N MET A 176 5.69 -13.38 -13.46
CA MET A 176 6.31 -14.06 -12.32
C MET A 176 7.81 -14.25 -12.57
N GLY A 177 8.62 -13.92 -11.57
CA GLY A 177 10.08 -14.00 -11.68
C GLY A 177 10.74 -13.00 -12.63
N TYR A 178 9.98 -12.18 -13.38
CA TYR A 178 10.54 -11.22 -14.36
C TYR A 178 11.51 -10.20 -13.73
N MET A 179 11.26 -9.79 -12.49
CA MET A 179 12.11 -8.85 -11.74
C MET A 179 13.18 -9.54 -10.89
N ASP A 180 13.45 -10.83 -11.09
CA ASP A 180 14.54 -11.49 -10.38
C ASP A 180 15.87 -10.80 -10.72
N ALA A 181 16.56 -10.31 -9.68
CA ALA A 181 17.83 -9.60 -9.83
C ALA A 181 18.97 -10.47 -10.41
N LYS A 182 18.78 -11.78 -10.51
CA LYS A 182 19.73 -12.71 -11.11
C LYS A 182 19.55 -12.86 -12.62
N THR A 183 18.41 -12.43 -13.15
CA THR A 183 18.10 -12.55 -14.56
C THR A 183 17.92 -11.18 -15.19
N MET A 184 18.63 -10.92 -16.29
CA MET A 184 18.51 -9.68 -17.05
C MET A 184 17.22 -9.68 -17.87
N PRO A 185 16.56 -8.51 -18.05
CA PRO A 185 15.51 -8.36 -19.03
C PRO A 185 16.06 -8.61 -20.44
N THR A 186 15.35 -9.38 -21.23
CA THR A 186 15.73 -9.67 -22.62
C THR A 186 14.54 -9.47 -23.56
N THR A 187 14.81 -9.25 -24.84
CA THR A 187 13.77 -9.18 -25.88
C THR A 187 12.85 -10.41 -25.83
N ALA A 188 13.43 -11.61 -25.78
CA ALA A 188 12.64 -12.85 -25.74
C ALA A 188 11.69 -12.93 -24.53
N LYS A 189 12.14 -12.45 -23.34
CA LYS A 189 11.26 -12.38 -22.15
C LYS A 189 10.14 -11.38 -22.34
N TYR A 190 10.40 -10.23 -22.95
CA TYR A 190 9.37 -9.23 -23.21
C TYR A 190 8.36 -9.74 -24.23
N GLU A 191 8.83 -10.31 -25.35
CA GLU A 191 7.98 -10.89 -26.38
C GLU A 191 7.08 -11.99 -25.81
N ALA A 192 7.62 -12.87 -24.97
CA ALA A 192 6.83 -13.90 -24.27
C ALA A 192 5.74 -13.31 -23.34
N LEU A 193 5.92 -12.08 -22.79
CA LEU A 193 4.87 -11.43 -22.02
C LEU A 193 3.66 -11.05 -22.88
N ILE A 194 3.93 -10.53 -24.10
CA ILE A 194 2.92 -9.91 -24.95
C ILE A 194 2.45 -10.82 -26.10
N GLU A 195 3.00 -12.00 -26.22
CA GLU A 195 2.63 -12.95 -27.28
C GLU A 195 1.15 -13.32 -27.20
N ASN A 196 0.39 -12.95 -28.23
CA ASN A 196 -1.03 -13.27 -28.35
C ASN A 196 -1.19 -14.46 -29.29
N LEU A 197 -1.16 -15.68 -28.74
CA LEU A 197 -1.35 -16.89 -29.53
C LEU A 197 -2.83 -17.05 -29.90
N PRO A 198 -3.19 -17.11 -31.18
CA PRO A 198 -4.57 -17.38 -31.59
C PRO A 198 -4.93 -18.84 -31.31
N GLY A 199 -5.99 -19.04 -30.53
CA GLY A 199 -6.86 -20.22 -30.58
C GLY A 199 -6.41 -21.50 -29.91
N GLY A 200 -6.97 -21.84 -28.78
CA GLY A 200 -7.49 -23.19 -28.51
C GLY A 200 -6.64 -24.20 -27.75
N LEU A 201 -5.40 -23.92 -27.41
CA LEU A 201 -4.74 -24.61 -26.31
C LEU A 201 -4.99 -23.74 -25.06
N ALA A 202 -5.85 -24.21 -24.16
CA ALA A 202 -5.97 -23.63 -22.82
C ALA A 202 -4.57 -23.67 -22.22
N ASP A 203 -3.89 -22.53 -22.29
CA ASP A 203 -2.53 -22.39 -21.83
C ASP A 203 -2.55 -22.71 -20.33
N ILE A 204 -1.56 -23.42 -19.82
CA ILE A 204 -1.38 -23.65 -18.37
C ILE A 204 -1.51 -22.31 -17.60
N HIS A 205 -1.19 -21.21 -18.25
CA HIS A 205 -1.35 -19.86 -17.74
C HIS A 205 -2.81 -19.40 -17.57
N ASP A 206 -3.77 -19.91 -18.34
CA ASP A 206 -5.19 -19.60 -18.15
C ASP A 206 -5.77 -20.34 -16.95
N ALA A 207 -5.22 -21.51 -16.63
CA ALA A 207 -5.65 -22.30 -15.46
C ALA A 207 -5.49 -21.53 -14.14
N GLY A 208 -4.51 -20.66 -14.01
CA GLY A 208 -4.24 -19.92 -12.77
C GLY A 208 -5.04 -18.63 -12.57
N GLN A 209 -6.05 -18.31 -13.38
CA GLN A 209 -6.81 -17.07 -13.26
C GLN A 209 -7.84 -17.11 -12.11
N PRO A 210 -7.92 -16.02 -11.28
CA PRO A 210 -8.92 -15.92 -10.23
C PRO A 210 -10.29 -15.57 -10.80
N TYR A 211 -11.34 -15.89 -10.05
CA TYR A 211 -12.65 -15.34 -10.26
C TYR A 211 -12.76 -13.89 -9.78
N PRO A 212 -13.63 -13.05 -10.36
CA PRO A 212 -13.93 -11.74 -9.82
C PRO A 212 -14.40 -11.82 -8.37
N PHE A 213 -13.85 -10.96 -7.50
CA PHE A 213 -14.21 -10.94 -6.09
C PHE A 213 -15.58 -10.32 -5.85
N PHE A 214 -16.42 -10.98 -5.05
CA PHE A 214 -17.65 -10.41 -4.54
C PHE A 214 -17.38 -9.52 -3.33
N LEU A 215 -17.91 -8.28 -3.30
CA LEU A 215 -17.61 -7.27 -2.28
C LEU A 215 -18.82 -6.98 -1.41
N ALA A 216 -18.66 -7.14 -0.09
CA ALA A 216 -19.68 -6.83 0.90
C ALA A 216 -19.90 -5.31 1.05
N HIS A 217 -21.13 -4.92 1.35
CA HIS A 217 -21.50 -3.57 1.74
C HIS A 217 -21.22 -3.32 3.23
N GLN A 218 -20.99 -2.06 3.60
CA GLN A 218 -20.97 -1.66 5.00
C GLN A 218 -22.39 -1.73 5.54
N LEU A 219 -22.56 -2.41 6.66
CA LEU A 219 -23.80 -2.37 7.43
C LEU A 219 -23.70 -1.19 8.41
N ASP A 220 -24.44 -0.14 8.11
CA ASP A 220 -24.43 1.10 8.86
C ASP A 220 -25.86 1.38 9.31
N VAL A 221 -26.30 0.60 10.31
CA VAL A 221 -27.62 0.73 10.93
C VAL A 221 -27.48 0.63 12.45
N PRO A 222 -28.28 1.36 13.22
CA PRO A 222 -28.34 1.19 14.68
C PRO A 222 -28.66 -0.26 15.06
N GLU A 223 -28.11 -0.73 16.17
CA GLU A 223 -28.35 -2.11 16.64
C GLU A 223 -29.82 -2.47 16.76
N GLY A 224 -30.66 -1.56 17.25
CA GLY A 224 -32.12 -1.76 17.36
C GLY A 224 -32.87 -1.84 16.02
N ALA A 225 -32.22 -1.55 14.86
CA ALA A 225 -32.83 -1.62 13.55
C ALA A 225 -32.36 -2.84 12.73
N LEU A 226 -31.53 -3.72 13.29
CA LEU A 226 -30.99 -4.88 12.59
C LEU A 226 -32.06 -5.86 12.11
N ASP A 227 -33.05 -6.17 12.97
CA ASP A 227 -34.17 -7.05 12.61
C ASP A 227 -34.99 -6.49 11.44
N ALA A 228 -35.24 -5.20 11.43
CA ALA A 228 -35.96 -4.54 10.33
C ALA A 228 -35.16 -4.53 9.03
N LYS A 229 -33.83 -4.43 9.11
CA LYS A 229 -32.94 -4.38 7.93
C LYS A 229 -32.60 -5.74 7.37
N LEU A 230 -32.32 -6.72 8.23
CA LEU A 230 -31.76 -8.02 7.84
C LEU A 230 -32.79 -9.15 7.92
N GLY A 231 -33.88 -8.96 8.69
CA GLY A 231 -34.85 -10.02 8.97
C GLY A 231 -34.30 -11.07 9.93
N SER A 232 -34.80 -12.29 9.82
CA SER A 232 -34.42 -13.38 10.72
C SER A 232 -32.95 -13.74 10.63
N VAL A 233 -32.29 -13.89 11.77
CA VAL A 233 -30.90 -14.38 11.90
C VAL A 233 -30.70 -15.72 11.18
N ALA A 234 -31.72 -16.60 11.21
CA ALA A 234 -31.65 -17.93 10.58
C ALA A 234 -31.41 -17.89 9.06
N ALA A 235 -31.61 -16.75 8.39
CA ALA A 235 -31.33 -16.58 6.97
C ALA A 235 -29.86 -16.24 6.64
N TRP A 236 -29.02 -16.09 7.67
CA TRP A 236 -27.66 -15.57 7.52
C TRP A 236 -26.61 -16.54 8.07
N GLN A 237 -25.49 -16.61 7.37
CA GLN A 237 -24.23 -17.15 7.83
C GLN A 237 -23.42 -15.98 8.41
N VAL A 238 -23.08 -16.06 9.69
CA VAL A 238 -22.32 -15.02 10.42
C VAL A 238 -20.95 -15.56 10.74
N GLU A 239 -19.92 -14.85 10.27
CA GLU A 239 -18.52 -15.21 10.44
C GLU A 239 -17.73 -14.00 10.97
N TRP A 240 -16.64 -14.23 11.68
CA TRP A 240 -15.74 -13.16 12.05
C TRP A 240 -15.13 -12.50 10.83
N LYS A 241 -15.06 -11.18 10.84
CA LYS A 241 -14.35 -10.39 9.84
C LYS A 241 -12.89 -10.26 10.25
N TYR A 242 -12.06 -11.08 9.64
CA TYR A 242 -10.62 -11.05 9.86
C TYR A 242 -9.97 -9.81 9.24
N ASP A 243 -8.83 -9.38 9.84
CA ASP A 243 -7.98 -8.30 9.33
C ASP A 243 -6.70 -8.91 8.72
N GLY A 244 -6.76 -9.21 7.44
CA GLY A 244 -5.69 -9.85 6.69
C GLY A 244 -5.63 -9.39 5.25
N ILE A 245 -5.15 -10.26 4.37
CA ILE A 245 -5.18 -10.07 2.92
C ILE A 245 -6.17 -11.05 2.33
N ARG A 246 -7.31 -10.55 1.86
CA ARG A 246 -8.25 -11.37 1.13
C ARG A 246 -7.63 -11.86 -0.17
N GLY A 247 -7.73 -13.17 -0.41
CA GLY A 247 -7.20 -13.80 -1.60
C GLY A 247 -7.98 -15.02 -2.03
N GLN A 248 -7.73 -15.43 -3.27
CA GLN A 248 -8.15 -16.72 -3.80
C GLN A 248 -6.96 -17.65 -3.91
N VAL A 249 -7.10 -18.87 -3.40
CA VAL A 249 -6.18 -19.98 -3.59
C VAL A 249 -6.75 -20.87 -4.68
N ILE A 250 -6.01 -21.03 -5.76
CA ILE A 250 -6.42 -21.75 -6.96
C ILE A 250 -5.51 -22.96 -7.14
N LYS A 251 -6.09 -24.15 -7.20
CA LYS A 251 -5.39 -25.39 -7.52
C LYS A 251 -5.93 -25.93 -8.83
N ARG A 252 -5.15 -25.84 -9.89
CA ARG A 252 -5.49 -26.37 -11.23
C ARG A 252 -4.22 -26.83 -11.95
N ALA A 253 -4.34 -27.74 -12.88
CA ALA A 253 -3.22 -28.27 -13.68
C ALA A 253 -1.96 -28.62 -12.83
N GLY A 254 -2.17 -29.22 -11.65
CA GLY A 254 -1.09 -29.60 -10.74
C GLY A 254 -0.41 -28.44 -10.01
N GLN A 255 -0.78 -27.19 -10.26
CA GLN A 255 -0.14 -25.98 -9.70
C GLN A 255 -1.07 -25.24 -8.74
N VAL A 256 -0.47 -24.43 -7.87
CA VAL A 256 -1.21 -23.55 -6.94
C VAL A 256 -0.85 -22.10 -7.24
N TRP A 257 -1.88 -21.24 -7.34
CA TRP A 257 -1.75 -19.80 -7.45
C TRP A 257 -2.50 -19.11 -6.32
N ILE A 258 -1.96 -18.00 -5.87
CA ILE A 258 -2.56 -17.16 -4.81
C ILE A 258 -2.71 -15.74 -5.36
N TRP A 259 -3.94 -15.28 -5.46
CA TRP A 259 -4.26 -13.93 -5.92
C TRP A 259 -4.87 -13.11 -4.79
N SER A 260 -4.40 -11.87 -4.62
CA SER A 260 -5.06 -10.93 -3.72
C SER A 260 -6.31 -10.32 -4.37
N ARG A 261 -7.17 -9.73 -3.54
CA ARG A 261 -8.33 -8.95 -4.01
C ARG A 261 -7.95 -7.80 -4.96
N GLY A 262 -6.75 -7.26 -4.84
CA GLY A 262 -6.22 -6.22 -5.71
C GLY A 262 -5.70 -6.73 -7.06
N GLU A 263 -6.00 -7.99 -7.41
CA GLU A 263 -5.51 -8.65 -8.64
C GLU A 263 -3.98 -8.75 -8.71
N GLU A 264 -3.32 -8.83 -7.56
CA GLU A 264 -1.88 -9.08 -7.46
C GLU A 264 -1.61 -10.56 -7.23
N LEU A 265 -0.74 -11.14 -8.05
CA LEU A 265 -0.29 -12.52 -7.89
C LEU A 265 0.74 -12.60 -6.76
N MET A 266 0.39 -13.32 -5.70
CA MET A 266 1.14 -13.36 -4.44
C MET A 266 1.72 -14.75 -4.11
N THR A 267 1.67 -15.69 -5.02
CA THR A 267 2.10 -17.09 -4.82
C THR A 267 3.47 -17.20 -4.16
N GLU A 268 4.46 -16.43 -4.64
CA GLU A 268 5.83 -16.44 -4.11
C GLU A 268 5.95 -15.87 -2.68
N ARG A 269 4.92 -15.15 -2.21
CA ARG A 269 4.89 -14.56 -0.87
C ARG A 269 4.44 -15.51 0.22
N PHE A 270 3.76 -16.61 -0.17
CA PHE A 270 3.09 -17.52 0.76
C PHE A 270 3.38 -18.99 0.47
N PRO A 271 4.66 -19.42 0.49
CA PRO A 271 5.05 -20.80 0.18
C PRO A 271 4.40 -21.83 1.10
N GLU A 272 4.09 -21.48 2.36
CA GLU A 272 3.40 -22.36 3.31
C GLU A 272 1.96 -22.65 2.85
N ILE A 273 1.24 -21.62 2.36
CA ILE A 273 -0.12 -21.80 1.84
C ILE A 273 -0.08 -22.63 0.59
N VAL A 274 0.90 -22.42 -0.30
CA VAL A 274 1.11 -23.26 -1.49
C VAL A 274 1.29 -24.72 -1.09
N ALA A 275 2.15 -25.00 -0.11
CA ALA A 275 2.38 -26.37 0.38
C ALA A 275 1.13 -27.00 0.99
N LEU A 276 0.31 -26.23 1.73
CA LEU A 276 -0.94 -26.70 2.33
C LEU A 276 -2.04 -26.93 1.28
N ALA A 277 -2.06 -26.16 0.21
CA ALA A 277 -3.05 -26.28 -0.87
C ALA A 277 -2.65 -27.32 -1.95
N GLN A 278 -1.39 -27.71 -1.98
CA GLN A 278 -0.89 -28.68 -2.98
C GLN A 278 -1.67 -30.03 -3.01
N PRO A 279 -2.12 -30.59 -1.87
CA PRO A 279 -2.90 -31.83 -1.86
C PRO A 279 -4.36 -31.68 -2.30
N LEU A 280 -4.86 -30.45 -2.46
CA LEU A 280 -6.24 -30.22 -2.91
C LEU A 280 -6.45 -30.79 -4.32
N PRO A 281 -7.67 -31.27 -4.64
CA PRO A 281 -8.02 -31.69 -5.99
C PRO A 281 -7.81 -30.57 -7.02
N ASP A 282 -7.37 -30.91 -8.21
CA ASP A 282 -7.35 -29.97 -9.33
C ASP A 282 -8.75 -29.46 -9.63
N GLY A 283 -8.86 -28.20 -10.05
CA GLY A 283 -10.15 -27.54 -10.21
C GLY A 283 -10.75 -27.09 -8.88
N THR A 284 -9.91 -26.73 -7.89
CA THR A 284 -10.34 -26.14 -6.62
C THR A 284 -10.01 -24.66 -6.57
N VAL A 285 -10.99 -23.81 -6.24
CA VAL A 285 -10.80 -22.38 -5.99
C VAL A 285 -11.44 -22.01 -4.65
N LEU A 286 -10.60 -21.60 -3.70
CA LEU A 286 -11.00 -21.13 -2.37
C LEU A 286 -10.94 -19.61 -2.32
N ASP A 287 -11.94 -18.97 -1.70
CA ASP A 287 -11.90 -17.56 -1.28
C ASP A 287 -11.69 -17.49 0.24
N GLY A 288 -10.76 -16.68 0.70
CA GLY A 288 -10.41 -16.65 2.10
C GLY A 288 -9.53 -15.46 2.47
N GLU A 289 -9.08 -15.46 3.71
CA GLU A 289 -8.19 -14.44 4.26
C GLU A 289 -6.83 -15.04 4.60
N ILE A 290 -5.76 -14.40 4.16
CA ILE A 290 -4.39 -14.72 4.52
C ILE A 290 -4.07 -13.98 5.80
N LEU A 291 -3.67 -14.71 6.84
CA LEU A 291 -3.44 -14.21 8.18
C LEU A 291 -2.09 -14.68 8.71
N VAL A 292 -1.42 -13.85 9.49
CA VAL A 292 -0.42 -14.36 10.42
C VAL A 292 -1.15 -14.99 11.58
N TRP A 293 -0.80 -16.24 11.90
CA TRP A 293 -1.49 -17.01 12.93
C TRP A 293 -0.52 -17.41 14.02
N THR A 294 -0.81 -17.02 15.25
CA THR A 294 -0.01 -17.40 16.40
C THR A 294 -0.67 -18.52 17.17
N SER A 295 0.04 -19.63 17.34
CA SER A 295 -0.34 -20.71 18.25
C SER A 295 0.07 -20.33 19.67
N VAL A 296 -0.62 -19.38 20.29
CA VAL A 296 -0.38 -19.09 21.72
C VAL A 296 -1.24 -20.05 22.52
N ALA A 297 -0.59 -20.97 23.19
CA ALA A 297 -1.21 -21.95 24.09
C ALA A 297 -1.85 -21.31 25.36
N ASP A 298 -1.94 -19.98 25.44
CA ASP A 298 -2.24 -19.24 26.65
C ASP A 298 -3.66 -18.67 26.77
N SER A 299 -4.57 -18.95 25.85
CA SER A 299 -5.95 -18.52 26.03
C SER A 299 -6.91 -19.71 26.06
N LEU A 300 -7.60 -19.87 27.16
CA LEU A 300 -8.77 -20.75 27.31
C LEU A 300 -9.87 -20.49 26.27
N GLN A 301 -9.77 -19.38 25.54
CA GLN A 301 -10.75 -18.93 24.54
C GLN A 301 -10.41 -19.34 23.10
N SER A 302 -9.21 -19.81 22.81
CA SER A 302 -8.82 -20.23 21.45
C SER A 302 -7.69 -21.26 21.50
N PRO A 303 -8.00 -22.54 21.74
CA PRO A 303 -7.00 -23.62 21.84
C PRO A 303 -6.21 -23.77 20.54
N ASP A 304 -6.73 -23.29 19.40
CA ASP A 304 -6.12 -23.35 18.08
C ASP A 304 -5.30 -22.10 17.70
N GLY A 305 -5.08 -21.17 18.66
CA GLY A 305 -4.40 -19.89 18.41
C GLY A 305 -5.35 -18.79 17.90
N ARG A 306 -4.77 -17.63 17.57
CA ARG A 306 -5.53 -16.45 17.11
C ARG A 306 -4.80 -15.71 15.98
N PRO A 307 -5.50 -14.86 15.20
CA PRO A 307 -4.84 -13.99 14.25
C PRO A 307 -3.93 -12.99 14.99
N ALA A 308 -2.72 -12.80 14.47
CA ALA A 308 -1.81 -11.78 14.93
C ALA A 308 -2.11 -10.43 14.24
N SER A 309 -1.48 -9.36 14.73
CA SER A 309 -1.62 -8.03 14.15
C SER A 309 -1.29 -8.02 12.66
N PHE A 310 -2.10 -7.35 11.87
CA PHE A 310 -1.88 -7.13 10.43
C PHE A 310 -0.51 -6.50 10.12
N ALA A 311 0.07 -5.75 11.04
CA ALA A 311 1.40 -5.17 10.90
C ALA A 311 2.49 -6.22 10.63
N LEU A 312 2.40 -7.41 11.23
CA LEU A 312 3.31 -8.53 10.96
C LEU A 312 3.16 -9.06 9.52
N LEU A 313 1.92 -9.17 9.04
CA LEU A 313 1.65 -9.57 7.67
C LEU A 313 2.19 -8.54 6.67
N GLN A 314 2.01 -7.24 6.96
CA GLN A 314 2.58 -6.16 6.14
C GLN A 314 4.10 -6.21 6.08
N GLN A 315 4.78 -6.45 7.21
CA GLN A 315 6.24 -6.59 7.23
C GLN A 315 6.70 -7.73 6.33
N ARG A 316 5.98 -8.86 6.31
CA ARG A 316 6.28 -10.00 5.46
C ARG A 316 6.08 -9.67 3.98
N VAL A 317 4.94 -9.12 3.60
CA VAL A 317 4.60 -8.77 2.21
C VAL A 317 5.53 -7.69 1.65
N GLY A 318 5.93 -6.74 2.48
CA GLY A 318 6.87 -5.68 2.10
C GLY A 318 8.32 -6.14 1.85
N ARG A 319 8.68 -7.38 2.21
CA ARG A 319 10.03 -7.92 1.97
C ARG A 319 10.22 -8.30 0.51
N LYS A 320 11.36 -7.97 -0.06
CA LYS A 320 11.72 -8.40 -1.43
C LYS A 320 12.01 -9.89 -1.51
N THR A 321 12.66 -10.44 -0.50
CA THR A 321 13.00 -11.87 -0.36
C THR A 321 12.55 -12.37 1.00
N LEU A 322 12.00 -13.58 1.03
CA LEU A 322 11.58 -14.26 2.25
C LEU A 322 12.74 -15.08 2.82
N GLY A 323 13.37 -14.56 3.88
CA GLY A 323 14.37 -15.32 4.63
C GLY A 323 13.73 -16.19 5.71
N LYS A 324 14.47 -17.17 6.23
CA LYS A 324 14.01 -18.10 7.30
C LYS A 324 13.43 -17.36 8.51
N LYS A 325 14.03 -16.22 8.88
CA LYS A 325 13.61 -15.43 10.04
C LYS A 325 12.18 -14.90 9.86
N ILE A 326 11.86 -14.24 8.74
CA ILE A 326 10.52 -13.67 8.56
C ILE A 326 9.44 -14.74 8.42
N LEU A 327 9.78 -15.92 7.88
CA LEU A 327 8.86 -17.06 7.83
C LEU A 327 8.52 -17.57 9.23
N ALA A 328 9.50 -17.56 10.15
CA ALA A 328 9.30 -17.96 11.54
C ALA A 328 8.59 -16.87 12.38
N ASP A 329 8.97 -15.60 12.19
CA ASP A 329 8.41 -14.47 12.95
C ASP A 329 6.95 -14.15 12.55
N ALA A 330 6.57 -14.45 11.31
CA ALA A 330 5.24 -14.20 10.76
C ALA A 330 4.70 -15.43 10.00
N PRO A 331 4.44 -16.54 10.68
CA PRO A 331 3.88 -17.74 10.06
C PRO A 331 2.45 -17.44 9.57
N VAL A 332 2.15 -17.82 8.33
CA VAL A 332 0.84 -17.53 7.72
C VAL A 332 -0.02 -18.77 7.63
N THR A 333 -1.32 -18.54 7.70
CA THR A 333 -2.37 -19.52 7.36
C THR A 333 -3.36 -18.90 6.37
N PHE A 334 -4.14 -19.76 5.73
CA PHE A 334 -5.27 -19.35 4.92
C PHE A 334 -6.56 -19.75 5.63
N MET A 335 -7.40 -18.78 5.92
CA MET A 335 -8.70 -18.93 6.54
C MET A 335 -9.76 -18.92 5.44
N ALA A 336 -10.13 -20.11 4.95
CA ALA A 336 -11.13 -20.26 3.89
C ALA A 336 -12.54 -19.97 4.42
N TYR A 337 -13.33 -19.22 3.66
CA TYR A 337 -14.73 -18.94 3.99
C TYR A 337 -15.70 -19.14 2.81
N ASP A 338 -15.19 -19.45 1.61
CA ASP A 338 -16.03 -19.83 0.46
C ASP A 338 -15.29 -20.77 -0.49
N LEU A 339 -16.04 -21.59 -1.20
CA LEU A 339 -15.56 -22.50 -2.23
C LEU A 339 -16.24 -22.12 -3.56
N LEU A 340 -15.43 -21.65 -4.51
CA LEU A 340 -15.92 -21.11 -5.78
C LEU A 340 -15.90 -22.11 -6.91
N GLU A 341 -14.99 -23.09 -6.83
CA GLU A 341 -14.85 -24.18 -7.80
C GLU A 341 -14.40 -25.45 -7.08
N PHE A 342 -14.95 -26.58 -7.47
CA PHE A 342 -14.58 -27.88 -6.96
C PHE A 342 -14.54 -28.91 -8.10
N ALA A 343 -13.42 -29.63 -8.22
CA ALA A 343 -13.19 -30.60 -9.29
C ALA A 343 -13.50 -30.07 -10.71
N GLY A 344 -13.22 -28.77 -10.93
CA GLY A 344 -13.47 -28.08 -12.20
C GLY A 344 -14.90 -27.59 -12.39
N GLN A 345 -15.80 -27.84 -11.44
CA GLN A 345 -17.18 -27.35 -11.49
C GLN A 345 -17.27 -25.98 -10.82
N ASP A 346 -17.73 -24.96 -11.55
CA ASP A 346 -18.03 -23.63 -11.02
C ASP A 346 -19.24 -23.66 -10.07
N LEU A 347 -19.03 -23.32 -8.81
CA LEU A 347 -20.04 -23.32 -7.75
C LEU A 347 -20.61 -21.92 -7.46
N ARG A 348 -20.16 -20.89 -8.14
CA ARG A 348 -20.54 -19.49 -7.81
C ARG A 348 -22.04 -19.23 -7.93
N ALA A 349 -22.74 -19.91 -8.82
CA ALA A 349 -24.18 -19.82 -8.95
C ALA A 349 -24.97 -20.57 -7.85
N ALA A 350 -24.32 -21.48 -7.13
CA ALA A 350 -24.95 -22.22 -6.04
C ALA A 350 -25.19 -21.31 -4.80
N PRO A 351 -26.21 -21.60 -3.97
CA PRO A 351 -26.44 -20.93 -2.71
C PRO A 351 -25.24 -21.00 -1.75
N GLN A 352 -25.02 -19.94 -0.96
CA GLN A 352 -23.95 -19.87 0.05
C GLN A 352 -23.91 -21.10 0.96
N GLN A 353 -25.08 -21.57 1.38
CA GLN A 353 -25.20 -22.75 2.26
C GLN A 353 -24.60 -24.00 1.60
N GLN A 354 -24.84 -24.21 0.31
CA GLN A 354 -24.30 -25.38 -0.42
C GLN A 354 -22.77 -25.25 -0.60
N ARG A 355 -22.29 -24.07 -0.99
CA ARG A 355 -20.85 -23.83 -1.11
C ARG A 355 -20.14 -24.01 0.23
N ARG A 356 -20.78 -23.60 1.33
CA ARG A 356 -20.25 -23.79 2.69
C ARG A 356 -20.16 -25.27 3.06
N GLN A 357 -21.17 -26.05 2.80
CA GLN A 357 -21.16 -27.49 3.06
C GLN A 357 -20.07 -28.20 2.26
N ALA A 358 -19.92 -27.85 0.98
CA ALA A 358 -18.87 -28.38 0.13
C ALA A 358 -17.46 -27.99 0.63
N LEU A 359 -17.28 -26.75 1.11
CA LEU A 359 -16.04 -26.29 1.72
C LEU A 359 -15.67 -27.11 2.96
N GLU A 360 -16.63 -27.33 3.86
CA GLU A 360 -16.41 -28.11 5.09
C GLU A 360 -16.03 -29.57 4.78
N GLN A 361 -16.70 -30.18 3.80
CA GLN A 361 -16.37 -31.52 3.34
C GLN A 361 -14.97 -31.59 2.72
N LEU A 362 -14.63 -30.65 1.83
CA LEU A 362 -13.34 -30.60 1.14
C LEU A 362 -12.17 -30.46 2.12
N LEU A 363 -12.31 -29.61 3.14
CA LEU A 363 -11.24 -29.30 4.08
C LEU A 363 -11.24 -30.17 5.34
N THR A 364 -12.12 -31.17 5.43
CA THR A 364 -12.09 -32.13 6.53
C THR A 364 -10.74 -32.86 6.56
N GLY A 365 -10.03 -32.77 7.69
CA GLY A 365 -8.67 -33.32 7.86
C GLY A 365 -7.57 -32.50 7.18
N SER A 366 -7.89 -31.39 6.51
CA SER A 366 -6.90 -30.46 5.97
C SER A 366 -6.27 -29.61 7.09
N ARG A 367 -5.06 -29.10 6.83
CA ARG A 367 -4.40 -28.10 7.69
C ARG A 367 -4.75 -26.65 7.31
N LEU A 368 -5.47 -26.46 6.20
CA LEU A 368 -6.11 -25.18 5.88
C LEU A 368 -7.25 -24.93 6.87
N LYS A 369 -7.38 -23.69 7.33
CA LYS A 369 -8.42 -23.33 8.30
C LYS A 369 -9.72 -22.95 7.58
N ILE A 370 -10.83 -23.24 8.23
CA ILE A 370 -12.17 -22.80 7.80
C ILE A 370 -12.63 -21.74 8.79
N SER A 371 -13.14 -20.61 8.30
CA SER A 371 -13.74 -19.57 9.11
C SER A 371 -14.91 -20.14 9.91
N PRO A 372 -14.91 -20.07 11.26
CA PRO A 372 -16.03 -20.55 12.06
C PRO A 372 -17.31 -19.77 11.74
N VAL A 373 -18.44 -20.46 11.79
CA VAL A 373 -19.76 -19.84 11.69
C VAL A 373 -20.31 -19.71 13.11
N GLU A 374 -20.57 -18.48 13.52
CA GLU A 374 -21.21 -18.19 14.79
C GLU A 374 -22.73 -18.45 14.70
N ARG A 375 -23.30 -19.06 15.73
CA ARG A 375 -24.71 -19.46 15.76
C ARG A 375 -25.37 -18.91 17.03
N LEU A 376 -26.11 -17.81 16.89
CA LEU A 376 -26.88 -17.18 17.94
C LEU A 376 -28.32 -17.03 17.47
N VAL A 377 -29.24 -16.79 18.40
CA VAL A 377 -30.68 -16.78 18.11
C VAL A 377 -31.24 -15.38 17.81
N SER A 378 -30.49 -14.31 18.10
CA SER A 378 -30.91 -12.93 17.87
C SER A 378 -29.77 -12.01 17.43
N TRP A 379 -30.13 -10.93 16.75
CA TRP A 379 -29.17 -9.87 16.40
C TRP A 379 -28.60 -9.16 17.62
N GLN A 380 -29.36 -9.12 18.71
CA GLN A 380 -28.89 -8.54 19.98
C GLN A 380 -27.77 -9.35 20.60
N GLU A 381 -27.85 -10.68 20.58
CA GLU A 381 -26.75 -11.54 21.02
C GLU A 381 -25.50 -11.37 20.14
N PHE A 382 -25.69 -11.25 18.82
CA PHE A 382 -24.59 -10.93 17.91
C PHE A 382 -23.99 -9.55 18.18
N ALA A 383 -24.78 -8.54 18.53
CA ALA A 383 -24.28 -7.22 18.91
C ALA A 383 -23.39 -7.30 20.16
N ILE A 384 -23.81 -8.08 21.17
CA ILE A 384 -23.01 -8.32 22.37
C ILE A 384 -21.71 -9.04 22.02
N LEU A 385 -21.79 -10.15 21.26
CA LEU A 385 -20.61 -10.92 20.87
C LEU A 385 -19.64 -10.06 20.01
N ARG A 386 -20.15 -9.13 19.19
CA ARG A 386 -19.34 -8.22 18.37
C ARG A 386 -18.41 -7.34 19.22
N THR A 387 -18.75 -7.04 20.47
CA THR A 387 -17.90 -6.26 21.38
C THR A 387 -16.57 -6.95 21.69
N GLU A 388 -16.50 -8.27 21.57
CA GLU A 388 -15.28 -9.06 21.80
C GLU A 388 -14.31 -9.00 20.61
N SER A 389 -14.67 -8.35 19.50
CA SER A 389 -13.88 -8.36 18.25
C SER A 389 -12.42 -7.95 18.46
N ARG A 390 -12.15 -6.89 19.24
CA ARG A 390 -10.76 -6.45 19.50
C ARG A 390 -9.96 -7.49 20.26
N GLN A 391 -10.53 -8.11 21.28
CA GLN A 391 -9.85 -9.16 22.05
C GLN A 391 -9.53 -10.39 21.18
N ARG A 392 -10.39 -10.66 20.19
CA ARG A 392 -10.21 -11.76 19.21
C ARG A 392 -9.28 -11.40 18.05
N GLY A 393 -8.84 -10.14 17.92
CA GLY A 393 -8.01 -9.67 16.81
C GLY A 393 -8.74 -9.62 15.47
N VAL A 394 -10.06 -9.32 15.48
CA VAL A 394 -10.94 -9.24 14.30
C VAL A 394 -11.65 -7.88 14.22
N GLU A 395 -12.26 -7.56 13.07
CA GLU A 395 -12.86 -6.26 12.80
C GLU A 395 -14.41 -6.21 12.95
N GLY A 396 -15.03 -7.23 13.49
CA GLY A 396 -16.47 -7.40 13.54
C GLY A 396 -16.93 -8.65 12.80
N PHE A 397 -18.10 -8.58 12.15
CA PHE A 397 -18.70 -9.70 11.44
C PHE A 397 -18.81 -9.50 9.93
N MET A 398 -18.77 -10.61 9.20
CA MET A 398 -19.26 -10.78 7.84
C MET A 398 -20.58 -11.52 7.89
N LEU A 399 -21.61 -10.94 7.28
CA LEU A 399 -22.94 -11.53 7.19
C LEU A 399 -23.18 -11.91 5.73
N LYS A 400 -23.52 -13.18 5.48
CA LYS A 400 -23.76 -13.70 4.13
C LYS A 400 -25.12 -14.39 4.11
N ARG A 401 -26.00 -14.01 3.20
CA ARG A 401 -27.28 -14.71 3.07
C ARG A 401 -27.08 -16.15 2.63
N LEU A 402 -27.78 -17.07 3.26
CA LEU A 402 -27.63 -18.50 3.02
C LEU A 402 -28.04 -18.93 1.59
N ASP A 403 -29.00 -18.23 1.00
CA ASP A 403 -29.49 -18.46 -0.36
C ASP A 403 -28.70 -17.72 -1.45
N ALA A 404 -27.71 -16.90 -1.06
CA ALA A 404 -27.00 -16.04 -2.00
C ALA A 404 -26.03 -16.81 -2.91
N ALA A 405 -26.06 -16.51 -4.19
CA ALA A 405 -24.98 -16.82 -5.13
C ALA A 405 -23.73 -15.95 -4.81
N TYR A 406 -22.57 -16.38 -5.28
CA TYR A 406 -21.36 -15.59 -5.24
C TYR A 406 -21.36 -14.57 -6.40
N GLY A 407 -21.55 -13.31 -6.08
CA GLY A 407 -21.65 -12.22 -7.06
C GLY A 407 -20.31 -11.75 -7.61
N THR A 408 -20.35 -10.64 -8.32
CA THR A 408 -19.18 -9.98 -8.91
C THR A 408 -19.15 -8.50 -8.50
N GLY A 409 -18.02 -8.04 -7.98
CA GLY A 409 -17.83 -6.65 -7.57
C GLY A 409 -18.75 -6.24 -6.41
N ARG A 410 -19.21 -4.99 -6.43
CA ARG A 410 -20.12 -4.43 -5.42
C ARG A 410 -21.46 -4.15 -6.05
N SER A 411 -22.43 -5.03 -5.83
CA SER A 411 -23.82 -4.82 -6.24
C SER A 411 -24.60 -4.11 -5.12
N LYS A 412 -25.19 -2.95 -5.43
CA LYS A 412 -26.05 -2.21 -4.47
C LYS A 412 -27.43 -2.85 -4.31
N ALA A 413 -27.87 -3.65 -5.28
CA ALA A 413 -29.26 -4.10 -5.37
C ALA A 413 -29.60 -5.23 -4.41
N ASP A 414 -28.63 -6.06 -4.02
CA ASP A 414 -29.00 -7.41 -3.55
C ASP A 414 -28.90 -7.60 -2.05
N GLY A 415 -28.18 -6.76 -1.30
CA GLY A 415 -28.08 -6.85 0.16
C GLY A 415 -27.65 -8.24 0.68
N LEU A 416 -26.88 -8.97 -0.13
CA LEU A 416 -26.57 -10.37 0.11
C LEU A 416 -25.38 -10.59 1.03
N TRP A 417 -24.43 -9.65 1.01
CA TRP A 417 -23.22 -9.69 1.86
C TRP A 417 -23.02 -8.35 2.56
N TRP A 418 -22.91 -8.39 3.90
CA TRP A 418 -22.66 -7.21 4.73
C TRP A 418 -21.39 -7.41 5.56
N LYS A 419 -20.68 -6.32 5.80
CA LYS A 419 -19.63 -6.22 6.81
C LYS A 419 -20.13 -5.33 7.95
N TRP A 420 -20.27 -5.91 9.11
CA TRP A 420 -20.71 -5.25 10.32
C TRP A 420 -19.50 -5.01 11.23
N LYS A 421 -18.78 -3.94 10.95
CA LYS A 421 -17.53 -3.58 11.61
C LYS A 421 -17.81 -2.99 13.00
N ILE A 422 -16.83 -3.17 13.91
CA ILE A 422 -16.78 -2.42 15.16
C ILE A 422 -16.45 -0.95 14.88
N GLU A 423 -16.82 -0.07 15.82
CA GLU A 423 -16.48 1.34 15.74
C GLU A 423 -14.95 1.53 15.76
N PRO A 424 -14.42 2.51 15.01
CA PRO A 424 -13.00 2.84 15.08
C PRO A 424 -12.63 3.29 16.49
N MET A 425 -11.37 3.12 16.85
CA MET A 425 -10.82 3.81 18.02
C MET A 425 -10.77 5.30 17.73
N THR A 426 -11.06 6.13 18.71
CA THR A 426 -11.04 7.59 18.56
C THR A 426 -10.12 8.24 19.59
N ILE A 427 -9.57 9.39 19.21
CA ILE A 427 -8.76 10.23 20.09
C ILE A 427 -8.93 11.71 19.71
N ASP A 428 -9.00 12.57 20.70
CA ASP A 428 -9.01 14.02 20.49
C ASP A 428 -7.57 14.56 20.49
N CYS A 429 -7.17 15.17 19.39
CA CYS A 429 -5.80 15.57 19.14
C CYS A 429 -5.69 16.98 18.55
N VAL A 430 -4.54 17.57 18.66
CA VAL A 430 -4.27 18.97 18.28
C VAL A 430 -3.56 19.02 16.93
N LEU A 431 -4.01 19.89 16.02
CA LEU A 431 -3.36 20.16 14.76
C LEU A 431 -2.08 20.99 15.00
N ILE A 432 -0.91 20.50 14.52
CA ILE A 432 0.38 21.16 14.69
C ILE A 432 1.10 21.45 13.36
N TYR A 433 0.89 20.64 12.33
CA TYR A 433 1.45 20.88 10.99
C TYR A 433 0.42 20.63 9.91
N ALA A 434 0.55 21.36 8.81
CA ALA A 434 -0.24 21.18 7.61
C ALA A 434 0.66 21.19 6.37
N GLN A 435 0.32 20.38 5.38
CA GLN A 435 1.04 20.31 4.12
C GLN A 435 0.05 20.52 2.97
N ALA A 436 0.48 21.22 1.92
CA ALA A 436 -0.32 21.43 0.72
C ALA A 436 -0.62 20.09 0.03
N GLY A 437 -1.82 19.96 -0.49
CA GLY A 437 -2.24 18.81 -1.28
C GLY A 437 -1.58 18.76 -2.65
N HIS A 438 -1.91 17.72 -3.42
CA HIS A 438 -1.41 17.51 -4.77
C HIS A 438 -2.53 17.62 -5.82
N GLY A 439 -2.17 17.91 -7.06
CA GLY A 439 -3.11 17.99 -8.18
C GLY A 439 -4.18 19.07 -7.98
N ARG A 440 -5.45 18.73 -8.07
CA ARG A 440 -6.57 19.68 -7.91
C ARG A 440 -6.61 20.38 -6.54
N ARG A 441 -6.01 19.79 -5.52
CA ARG A 441 -5.95 20.32 -4.15
C ARG A 441 -4.61 20.98 -3.80
N ALA A 442 -3.74 21.25 -4.79
CA ALA A 442 -2.43 21.88 -4.56
C ALA A 442 -2.52 23.29 -3.94
N SER A 443 -3.65 23.96 -4.10
CA SER A 443 -3.92 25.27 -3.49
C SER A 443 -4.46 25.22 -2.06
N LEU A 444 -4.81 24.04 -1.55
CA LEU A 444 -5.35 23.80 -0.22
C LEU A 444 -4.40 22.97 0.62
N TYR A 445 -4.41 23.18 1.92
CA TYR A 445 -3.75 22.25 2.86
C TYR A 445 -4.68 21.06 3.09
N THR A 446 -4.21 19.84 2.82
CA THR A 446 -5.02 18.61 2.93
C THR A 446 -4.40 17.53 3.77
N ASP A 447 -3.10 17.61 3.99
CA ASP A 447 -2.36 16.67 4.82
C ASP A 447 -2.04 17.32 6.17
N TYR A 448 -2.55 16.73 7.24
CA TYR A 448 -2.45 17.30 8.59
C TYR A 448 -1.69 16.37 9.52
N THR A 449 -0.81 16.97 10.34
CA THR A 449 -0.10 16.25 11.41
C THR A 449 -0.71 16.63 12.75
N PHE A 450 -1.04 15.61 13.51
CA PHE A 450 -1.69 15.73 14.81
C PHE A 450 -0.78 15.32 15.96
N ALA A 451 -0.98 15.98 17.08
CA ALA A 451 -0.27 15.73 18.33
C ALA A 451 -1.24 15.51 19.49
N VAL A 452 -0.76 14.81 20.48
CA VAL A 452 -1.38 14.71 21.82
C VAL A 452 -0.44 15.29 22.85
N TRP A 453 -0.94 15.59 24.03
CA TRP A 453 -0.10 16.01 25.15
C TRP A 453 0.76 14.83 25.65
N ASN A 454 2.02 15.08 26.03
CA ASN A 454 2.86 14.05 26.65
C ASN A 454 2.33 13.60 28.03
N ARG A 455 1.62 14.47 28.72
CA ARG A 455 0.84 14.24 29.94
C ARG A 455 -0.35 15.20 29.98
N ALA A 456 -1.31 14.97 30.84
CA ALA A 456 -2.41 15.93 31.00
C ALA A 456 -1.88 17.30 31.49
N PRO A 457 -2.28 18.41 30.84
CA PRO A 457 -2.11 19.74 31.39
C PRO A 457 -2.80 19.89 32.75
N ARG A 458 -2.22 20.60 33.67
CA ARG A 458 -2.86 20.87 34.99
C ARG A 458 -4.09 21.76 34.85
N ASP A 459 -4.00 22.71 33.93
CA ASP A 459 -5.04 23.71 33.69
C ASP A 459 -4.86 24.34 32.29
N ALA A 460 -5.74 25.26 31.93
CA ALA A 460 -5.70 25.99 30.67
C ALA A 460 -4.47 26.90 30.55
N ASP A 461 -4.00 27.44 31.68
CA ASP A 461 -2.87 28.38 31.68
C ASP A 461 -1.54 27.69 31.38
N GLU A 462 -1.34 26.46 31.91
CA GLU A 462 -0.18 25.64 31.56
C GLU A 462 -0.15 25.29 30.06
N ALA A 463 -1.29 24.90 29.49
CA ALA A 463 -1.40 24.65 28.05
C ALA A 463 -1.15 25.92 27.23
N ALA A 464 -1.69 27.06 27.63
CA ALA A 464 -1.48 28.35 26.98
C ALA A 464 0.00 28.79 27.02
N ALA A 465 0.71 28.49 28.12
CA ALA A 465 2.15 28.76 28.23
C ALA A 465 2.96 27.94 27.20
N VAL A 466 2.62 26.67 27.00
CA VAL A 466 3.24 25.83 25.97
C VAL A 466 2.99 26.40 24.57
N ILE A 467 1.77 26.84 24.26
CA ILE A 467 1.44 27.44 22.96
C ILE A 467 2.24 28.73 22.74
N LYS A 468 2.37 29.59 23.74
CA LYS A 468 3.22 30.80 23.67
C LYS A 468 4.68 30.44 23.43
N ALA A 469 5.19 29.39 24.08
CA ALA A 469 6.56 28.90 23.84
C ALA A 469 6.76 28.41 22.39
N ILE A 470 5.77 27.70 21.84
CA ILE A 470 5.76 27.25 20.41
C ILE A 470 5.76 28.47 19.48
N GLU A 471 4.93 29.49 19.75
CA GLU A 471 4.91 30.76 18.99
C GLU A 471 6.26 31.49 19.05
N ALA A 472 6.91 31.47 20.23
CA ALA A 472 8.23 32.06 20.44
C ALA A 472 9.39 31.18 19.96
N ARG A 473 9.09 30.01 19.33
CA ARG A 473 10.09 29.02 18.85
C ARG A 473 11.04 28.52 19.93
N GLN A 474 10.54 28.40 21.13
CA GLN A 474 11.33 27.89 22.26
C GLN A 474 11.21 26.36 22.31
N SER A 475 12.35 25.69 22.46
CA SER A 475 12.36 24.23 22.67
C SER A 475 11.89 23.92 24.08
N ALA A 476 10.99 22.95 24.21
CA ALA A 476 10.56 22.43 25.49
C ALA A 476 11.72 21.69 26.20
N ALA A 477 11.82 21.86 27.52
CA ALA A 477 12.70 20.99 28.32
C ALA A 477 12.21 19.53 28.24
N PRO A 478 13.08 18.52 28.37
CA PRO A 478 12.73 17.11 28.18
C PRO A 478 11.52 16.65 29.01
N ASP A 479 11.37 17.14 30.23
CA ASP A 479 10.29 16.74 31.14
C ASP A 479 9.13 17.75 31.20
N ALA A 480 9.18 18.81 30.40
CA ALA A 480 8.11 19.81 30.36
C ALA A 480 6.87 19.30 29.64
N LEU A 481 5.74 19.93 29.91
CA LEU A 481 4.53 19.72 29.14
C LEU A 481 4.78 20.08 27.67
N GLN A 482 4.42 19.20 26.76
CA GLN A 482 4.60 19.41 25.32
C GLN A 482 3.61 18.62 24.48
N LEU A 483 3.39 19.08 23.25
CA LEU A 483 2.65 18.36 22.23
C LEU A 483 3.57 17.40 21.48
N VAL A 484 3.19 16.11 21.42
CA VAL A 484 3.96 15.05 20.79
C VAL A 484 3.20 14.55 19.55
N SER A 485 3.81 14.69 18.38
CA SER A 485 3.21 14.22 17.13
C SER A 485 3.09 12.70 17.09
N PHE A 486 1.94 12.16 16.63
CA PHE A 486 1.71 10.73 16.54
C PHE A 486 1.05 10.27 15.25
N ALA A 487 0.30 11.12 14.54
CA ALA A 487 -0.45 10.74 13.35
C ALA A 487 -0.44 11.81 12.26
N LYS A 488 -0.60 11.34 11.00
CA LYS A 488 -0.94 12.18 9.85
C LYS A 488 -2.24 11.68 9.25
N ALA A 489 -3.20 12.57 8.97
CA ALA A 489 -4.42 12.25 8.27
C ALA A 489 -4.68 13.22 7.12
N TYR A 490 -5.32 12.71 6.06
CA TYR A 490 -5.60 13.44 4.81
C TYR A 490 -7.04 13.21 4.29
N SER A 491 -7.88 12.56 5.08
CA SER A 491 -9.27 12.21 4.70
C SER A 491 -10.22 12.33 5.87
N GLY A 492 -11.51 12.37 5.57
CA GLY A 492 -12.60 12.33 6.54
C GLY A 492 -13.41 13.62 6.63
N LEU A 493 -12.91 14.74 6.12
CA LEU A 493 -13.61 16.02 6.10
C LEU A 493 -14.26 16.28 4.74
N THR A 494 -15.28 17.12 4.74
CA THR A 494 -15.92 17.67 3.56
C THR A 494 -15.06 18.78 2.92
N ASP A 495 -15.28 19.09 1.65
CA ASP A 495 -14.54 20.18 0.98
C ASP A 495 -14.79 21.55 1.62
N ALA A 496 -15.96 21.76 2.22
CA ALA A 496 -16.28 22.99 2.97
C ALA A 496 -15.44 23.10 4.26
N GLU A 497 -15.30 21.99 5.01
CA GLU A 497 -14.45 21.94 6.20
C GLU A 497 -12.97 22.12 5.84
N PHE A 498 -12.50 21.52 4.75
CA PHE A 498 -11.13 21.76 4.26
C PHE A 498 -10.89 23.25 3.96
N ALA A 499 -11.82 23.93 3.31
CA ALA A 499 -11.71 25.35 3.01
C ALA A 499 -11.69 26.23 4.28
N GLN A 500 -12.51 25.87 5.28
CA GLN A 500 -12.50 26.54 6.59
C GLN A 500 -11.15 26.40 7.30
N ILE A 501 -10.62 25.18 7.35
CA ILE A 501 -9.34 24.87 8.00
C ILE A 501 -8.19 25.56 7.25
N ASP A 502 -8.20 25.55 5.91
CA ASP A 502 -7.20 26.23 5.08
C ASP A 502 -7.10 27.72 5.44
N SER A 503 -8.25 28.39 5.62
CA SER A 503 -8.28 29.79 6.07
C SER A 503 -7.64 29.98 7.45
N ILE A 504 -7.87 29.05 8.38
CA ILE A 504 -7.27 29.11 9.73
C ILE A 504 -5.76 28.86 9.63
N ILE A 505 -5.32 27.84 8.90
CA ILE A 505 -3.90 27.51 8.71
C ILE A 505 -3.13 28.73 8.16
N ARG A 506 -3.66 29.40 7.14
CA ARG A 506 -3.03 30.60 6.56
C ARG A 506 -2.83 31.72 7.57
N LYS A 507 -3.78 31.89 8.49
CA LYS A 507 -3.73 32.91 9.56
C LYS A 507 -2.83 32.51 10.73
N THR A 508 -2.66 31.21 10.98
CA THR A 508 -1.94 30.67 12.14
C THR A 508 -0.60 30.04 11.78
N THR A 509 -0.14 30.16 10.54
CA THR A 509 1.18 29.68 10.12
C THR A 509 2.27 30.43 10.87
N LEU A 510 3.11 29.71 11.60
CA LEU A 510 4.27 30.22 12.33
C LEU A 510 5.54 30.13 11.47
N GLU A 511 5.75 28.98 10.81
CA GLU A 511 6.94 28.71 10.02
C GLU A 511 6.61 27.91 8.77
N LYS A 512 7.52 28.01 7.78
CA LYS A 512 7.41 27.32 6.49
C LYS A 512 8.64 26.44 6.30
N PHE A 513 8.42 25.13 6.14
CA PHE A 513 9.46 24.14 5.86
C PHE A 513 9.13 23.48 4.51
N GLY A 514 9.60 24.03 3.41
CA GLY A 514 9.20 23.57 2.09
C GLY A 514 7.67 23.54 1.93
N PRO A 515 7.04 22.38 1.63
CA PRO A 515 5.58 22.25 1.50
C PRO A 515 4.86 22.27 2.86
N VAL A 516 5.54 22.07 3.96
CA VAL A 516 4.95 21.97 5.31
C VAL A 516 4.84 23.33 5.96
N ARG A 517 3.78 23.56 6.71
CA ARG A 517 3.54 24.72 7.56
C ARG A 517 3.44 24.26 9.01
N SER A 518 4.27 24.85 9.88
CA SER A 518 4.02 24.81 11.31
C SER A 518 2.91 25.79 11.62
N VAL A 519 1.89 25.32 12.32
CA VAL A 519 0.73 26.14 12.66
C VAL A 519 0.64 26.34 14.17
N ARG A 520 0.16 27.50 14.58
CA ARG A 520 -0.19 27.74 15.98
C ARG A 520 -1.25 26.73 16.40
N PRO A 521 -1.01 25.93 17.45
CA PRO A 521 -1.99 25.01 17.96
C PRO A 521 -3.26 25.77 18.41
N SER A 522 -4.38 25.52 17.72
CA SER A 522 -5.64 26.22 17.98
C SER A 522 -6.88 25.37 17.73
N LEU A 523 -6.71 24.21 17.08
CA LEU A 523 -7.80 23.33 16.69
C LEU A 523 -7.62 21.94 17.30
N VAL A 524 -8.70 21.42 17.90
CA VAL A 524 -8.82 20.04 18.32
C VAL A 524 -9.65 19.27 17.32
N PHE A 525 -9.22 18.06 16.99
CA PHE A 525 -9.92 17.13 16.10
C PHE A 525 -10.17 15.81 16.78
N GLU A 526 -11.32 15.22 16.53
CA GLU A 526 -11.53 13.81 16.78
C GLU A 526 -10.99 13.00 15.60
N LEU A 527 -9.98 12.19 15.88
CA LEU A 527 -9.34 11.31 14.90
C LEU A 527 -9.79 9.88 15.13
N GLY A 528 -10.32 9.23 14.10
CA GLY A 528 -10.65 7.81 14.12
C GLY A 528 -9.57 6.98 13.43
N PHE A 529 -9.28 5.77 13.95
CA PHE A 529 -8.32 4.84 13.34
C PHE A 529 -8.70 3.38 13.62
N GLU A 530 -8.27 2.49 12.73
CA GLU A 530 -8.65 1.07 12.76
C GLU A 530 -7.68 0.18 13.55
N GLY A 531 -6.48 0.68 13.85
CA GLY A 531 -5.47 -0.06 14.59
C GLY A 531 -4.39 0.84 15.17
N ILE A 532 -3.75 0.37 16.24
CA ILE A 532 -2.67 1.07 16.93
C ILE A 532 -1.55 0.08 17.25
N ASN A 533 -0.29 0.50 17.09
CA ASN A 533 0.88 -0.34 17.31
C ASN A 533 2.04 0.47 17.88
N ARG A 534 2.95 -0.17 18.60
CA ARG A 534 4.23 0.43 18.98
C ARG A 534 5.10 0.66 17.74
N SER A 535 5.75 1.83 17.70
CA SER A 535 6.60 2.19 16.56
C SER A 535 7.79 3.04 17.00
N PRO A 536 9.02 2.52 16.94
CA PRO A 536 10.22 3.28 17.30
C PRO A 536 10.55 4.40 16.31
N ARG A 537 9.84 4.47 15.17
CA ARG A 537 10.03 5.52 14.15
C ARG A 537 9.29 6.81 14.45
N HIS A 538 8.31 6.78 15.35
CA HIS A 538 7.51 7.95 15.71
C HIS A 538 7.98 8.52 17.06
N LYS A 539 7.95 9.84 17.20
CA LYS A 539 8.31 10.51 18.46
C LYS A 539 7.44 10.08 19.63
N SER A 540 6.19 9.77 19.36
CA SER A 540 5.24 9.22 20.34
C SER A 540 5.51 7.76 20.74
N GLY A 541 6.36 7.03 20.02
CA GLY A 541 6.51 5.61 20.17
C GLY A 541 5.33 4.79 19.60
N ILE A 542 4.35 5.43 18.97
CA ILE A 542 3.07 4.85 18.54
C ILE A 542 2.80 5.18 17.06
N ALA A 543 2.26 4.22 16.34
CA ALA A 543 1.71 4.38 14.99
C ALA A 543 0.25 3.95 14.95
N VAL A 544 -0.59 4.73 14.28
CA VAL A 544 -2.01 4.42 14.06
C VAL A 544 -2.24 4.04 12.60
N ARG A 545 -3.23 3.15 12.37
CA ARG A 545 -3.56 2.62 11.04
C ARG A 545 -4.83 3.26 10.50
N PHE A 546 -4.76 3.74 9.27
CA PHE A 546 -5.86 4.43 8.58
C PHE A 546 -6.48 5.58 9.39
N PRO A 547 -5.66 6.52 9.88
CA PRO A 547 -6.18 7.66 10.59
C PRO A 547 -7.03 8.51 9.66
N ARG A 548 -8.20 8.93 10.14
CA ARG A 548 -9.11 9.83 9.45
C ARG A 548 -9.70 10.84 10.43
N MET A 549 -9.90 12.04 9.95
CA MET A 549 -10.57 13.08 10.73
C MET A 549 -12.07 12.76 10.75
N LEU A 550 -12.66 12.65 11.93
CA LEU A 550 -14.10 12.41 12.09
C LEU A 550 -14.85 13.74 12.17
N ARG A 551 -14.32 14.69 12.92
CA ARG A 551 -14.86 16.04 13.07
C ARG A 551 -13.88 17.00 13.73
N ILE A 552 -14.15 18.30 13.59
CA ILE A 552 -13.49 19.35 14.35
C ILE A 552 -14.22 19.48 15.70
N ARG A 553 -13.47 19.48 16.79
CA ARG A 553 -13.98 19.59 18.16
C ARG A 553 -14.00 21.05 18.60
N ASN A 554 -14.92 21.85 18.05
CA ASN A 554 -15.09 23.24 18.43
C ASN A 554 -15.58 23.41 19.88
N ASP A 555 -16.12 22.34 20.44
CA ASP A 555 -16.62 22.23 21.81
C ASP A 555 -15.52 21.92 22.83
N LYS A 556 -14.31 21.56 22.38
CA LYS A 556 -13.23 21.07 23.25
C LYS A 556 -12.03 22.01 23.27
N PRO A 557 -11.67 22.57 24.43
CA PRO A 557 -10.49 23.41 24.54
C PRO A 557 -9.20 22.58 24.44
N LEU A 558 -8.09 23.22 24.05
CA LEU A 558 -6.81 22.55 23.78
C LEU A 558 -6.24 21.77 24.96
N HIS A 559 -6.43 22.25 26.19
CA HIS A 559 -5.94 21.58 27.40
C HIS A 559 -6.67 20.30 27.74
N GLU A 560 -7.85 20.06 27.15
CA GLU A 560 -8.62 18.84 27.29
C GLU A 560 -8.36 17.81 26.19
N ALA A 561 -7.49 18.13 25.22
CA ALA A 561 -7.07 17.14 24.23
C ALA A 561 -6.35 15.96 24.91
N ASN A 562 -6.47 14.78 24.29
CA ASN A 562 -5.92 13.55 24.85
C ASN A 562 -4.39 13.56 24.97
N THR A 563 -3.89 12.57 25.71
CA THR A 563 -2.49 12.42 26.10
C THR A 563 -1.86 11.16 25.48
N LEU A 564 -0.54 11.00 25.65
CA LEU A 564 0.16 9.76 25.31
C LEU A 564 -0.33 8.58 26.16
N ASP A 565 -0.77 8.83 27.40
CA ASP A 565 -1.31 7.77 28.24
C ASP A 565 -2.64 7.26 27.70
N ASP A 566 -3.51 8.13 27.17
CA ASP A 566 -4.75 7.72 26.50
C ASP A 566 -4.45 6.83 25.27
N LEU A 567 -3.41 7.19 24.47
CA LEU A 567 -2.95 6.34 23.38
C LEU A 567 -2.40 4.99 23.86
N ASN A 568 -1.68 4.96 24.98
CA ASN A 568 -1.18 3.73 25.57
C ASN A 568 -2.32 2.84 26.11
N VAL A 569 -3.39 3.40 26.63
CA VAL A 569 -4.59 2.65 27.01
C VAL A 569 -5.20 1.98 25.78
N LEU A 570 -5.35 2.70 24.67
CA LEU A 570 -5.87 2.15 23.41
C LEU A 570 -4.93 1.07 22.80
N LEU A 571 -3.64 1.16 23.06
CA LEU A 571 -2.64 0.18 22.60
C LEU A 571 -2.80 -1.20 23.29
N ASN A 572 -3.36 -1.21 24.50
CA ASN A 572 -3.54 -2.40 25.32
C ASN A 572 -4.95 -3.03 25.17
N LEU A 573 -5.82 -2.41 24.38
CA LEU A 573 -7.16 -2.93 24.02
C LEU A 573 -7.04 -3.88 22.82
#